data_2129f3981e01f88c85fbf3e2c66a6d10
#
_entry.id   2129f3981e01f88c85fbf3e2c66a6d10
#
_cell.length_a   1.000
_cell.length_b   1.000
_cell.length_c   1.000
_cell.angle_alpha   90.00
_cell.angle_beta   90.00
_cell.angle_gamma   90.00
#
_symmetry.space_group_name_H-M   'P 1'
#
loop_
_entity.id
_entity.type
_entity.pdbx_description
1 polymer ?
#
loop_
_entity_poly.entity_id
_entity_poly.type
_entity_poly.pdbx_seq_one_letter_code
_entity_poly.pdbx_strand_id
1 'polypeptide(L)'
;GSPVVLEKADELGLLYLEEPGAFHSAGHDPFIRTIVNTKLQRMILRDRSHPSLVIYNLINEWGGPRARDKELTALRMEDMKKAHTIDPSRVMTFTSGWASAEHSEEDAKANLLPFDSVLHRKGWFDNHRAAGPATWEEDYYRGPKDNLMYTDNRTEIYLRGEEGALSTPPRIAEIAKEIEQTGIKGWDGLFWKNQYEAFQQFFHEKNLAPYFGSIDSLTRAMGDVSFDHQGRRIQGMRMQNTGDVYAVNGWEAMPYDNHSGIVDIYRNCKGNPSTFTYYTQPLYVAVSPRTQFVHLPGKVPVDFYIVNEKNLSGKYRLSVSVCTPDGKEGKHIEKEVHITGGDCFGQLLLENCHLAIEGASGLYQVKAQLRNTSGHLCAEGKDEVLGIYWDEKQLKGKGALYGTPDDPVATFYQKATGCELPAFRSDMEKLDWIVVTRSSLDAPQPVPVEAFCQKEGKSVLELSLYKDDDLRTLAGVTQDNKIDRTFADGA
;
A
#
# COMPACT_ATOMS: atom_id res chain seq x y z
N GLY A 1 -24.10 -0.44 5.90
CA GLY A 1 -23.72 0.94 6.21
C GLY A 1 -24.85 1.74 6.86
N SER A 2 -24.53 2.97 7.25
CA SER A 2 -25.56 3.93 7.66
C SER A 2 -26.27 4.50 6.41
N PRO A 3 -27.60 4.72 6.42
CA PRO A 3 -28.31 5.34 5.29
C PRO A 3 -27.69 6.65 4.83
N VAL A 4 -27.23 7.49 5.77
CA VAL A 4 -26.55 8.77 5.46
C VAL A 4 -25.31 8.58 4.56
N VAL A 5 -24.59 7.47 4.69
CA VAL A 5 -23.42 7.19 3.85
C VAL A 5 -23.85 6.96 2.40
N LEU A 6 -24.94 6.21 2.18
CA LEU A 6 -25.47 5.96 0.85
C LEU A 6 -26.08 7.23 0.23
N GLU A 7 -26.80 8.03 1.02
CA GLU A 7 -27.30 9.35 0.57
C GLU A 7 -26.16 10.24 0.09
N LYS A 8 -25.03 10.27 0.83
CA LYS A 8 -23.85 11.04 0.43
C LYS A 8 -23.13 10.43 -0.77
N ALA A 9 -23.08 9.12 -0.87
CA ALA A 9 -22.53 8.44 -2.04
C ALA A 9 -23.35 8.76 -3.30
N ASP A 10 -24.68 8.77 -3.20
CA ASP A 10 -25.57 9.19 -4.29
C ASP A 10 -25.33 10.65 -4.71
N GLU A 11 -25.22 11.57 -3.75
CA GLU A 11 -24.95 13.00 -4.01
C GLU A 11 -23.58 13.23 -4.70
N LEU A 12 -22.57 12.45 -4.30
CA LEU A 12 -21.19 12.62 -4.75
C LEU A 12 -20.84 11.77 -5.98
N GLY A 13 -21.72 10.84 -6.38
CA GLY A 13 -21.45 9.89 -7.47
C GLY A 13 -20.41 8.84 -7.10
N LEU A 14 -20.29 8.48 -5.82
CA LEU A 14 -19.40 7.42 -5.35
C LEU A 14 -20.09 6.07 -5.47
N LEU A 15 -19.43 5.10 -6.08
CA LEU A 15 -19.93 3.73 -6.10
C LEU A 15 -19.73 3.09 -4.73
N TYR A 16 -20.71 2.27 -4.32
CA TYR A 16 -20.73 1.65 -3.01
C TYR A 16 -20.90 0.14 -3.11
N LEU A 17 -20.05 -0.59 -2.41
CA LEU A 17 -20.17 -2.01 -2.15
C LEU A 17 -20.64 -2.20 -0.72
N GLU A 18 -21.66 -3.01 -0.49
CA GLU A 18 -22.24 -3.19 0.83
C GLU A 18 -22.16 -4.64 1.31
N GLU A 19 -21.78 -4.80 2.57
CA GLU A 19 -21.69 -6.08 3.26
C GLU A 19 -22.57 -6.09 4.51
N PRO A 20 -23.17 -7.24 4.88
CA PRO A 20 -24.02 -7.34 6.08
C PRO A 20 -23.21 -7.39 7.39
N GLY A 21 -21.88 -7.26 7.35
CA GLY A 21 -21.01 -7.43 8.49
C GLY A 21 -20.96 -8.88 8.97
N ALA A 22 -21.03 -9.80 8.04
CA ALA A 22 -20.81 -11.22 8.26
C ALA A 22 -19.33 -11.50 8.06
N PHE A 23 -18.57 -11.42 9.15
CA PHE A 23 -17.18 -11.83 9.14
C PHE A 23 -17.08 -13.36 8.99
N HIS A 24 -15.94 -13.84 8.62
CA HIS A 24 -15.63 -15.26 8.43
C HIS A 24 -15.97 -16.18 9.61
N SER A 25 -16.44 -15.66 10.72
CA SER A 25 -16.84 -16.42 11.91
C SER A 25 -18.21 -17.10 11.82
N ALA A 26 -19.00 -16.84 10.80
CA ALA A 26 -20.32 -17.46 10.64
C ALA A 26 -20.21 -18.93 10.18
N GLY A 27 -19.88 -19.84 11.12
CA GLY A 27 -19.82 -21.28 10.91
C GLY A 27 -21.20 -21.92 10.69
N HIS A 28 -21.33 -23.19 11.08
CA HIS A 28 -22.56 -23.98 11.01
C HIS A 28 -23.63 -23.58 12.03
N ASP A 29 -23.37 -22.64 12.94
CA ASP A 29 -24.33 -22.22 13.95
C ASP A 29 -25.61 -21.64 13.30
N PRO A 30 -26.76 -22.29 13.45
CA PRO A 30 -28.02 -21.85 12.84
C PRO A 30 -28.49 -20.48 13.36
N PHE A 31 -28.14 -20.12 14.57
CA PHE A 31 -28.51 -18.82 15.15
C PHE A 31 -27.72 -17.70 14.48
N ILE A 32 -26.41 -17.86 14.34
CA ILE A 32 -25.54 -16.89 13.64
C ILE A 32 -25.98 -16.77 12.18
N ARG A 33 -26.25 -17.88 11.51
CA ARG A 33 -26.78 -17.89 10.14
C ARG A 33 -28.07 -17.09 10.03
N THR A 34 -28.99 -17.26 10.96
CA THR A 34 -30.28 -16.51 10.98
C THR A 34 -30.03 -15.02 11.14
N ILE A 35 -29.11 -14.61 12.02
CA ILE A 35 -28.75 -13.19 12.19
C ILE A 35 -28.18 -12.62 10.89
N VAL A 36 -27.20 -13.28 10.28
CA VAL A 36 -26.54 -12.82 9.05
C VAL A 36 -27.55 -12.68 7.93
N ASN A 37 -28.42 -13.68 7.71
CA ASN A 37 -29.44 -13.64 6.67
C ASN A 37 -30.46 -12.56 6.91
N THR A 38 -30.87 -12.36 8.16
CA THR A 38 -31.80 -11.28 8.50
C THR A 38 -31.19 -9.91 8.24
N LYS A 39 -29.93 -9.73 8.58
CA LYS A 39 -29.19 -8.49 8.30
C LYS A 39 -29.08 -8.25 6.80
N LEU A 40 -28.67 -9.25 6.03
CA LEU A 40 -28.52 -9.17 4.58
C LEU A 40 -29.85 -8.76 3.91
N GLN A 41 -30.95 -9.46 4.23
CA GLN A 41 -32.24 -9.17 3.65
C GLN A 41 -32.76 -7.76 4.00
N ARG A 42 -32.60 -7.35 5.26
CA ARG A 42 -33.00 -6.01 5.70
C ARG A 42 -32.15 -4.91 5.07
N MET A 43 -30.86 -5.16 4.91
CA MET A 43 -29.92 -4.27 4.24
C MET A 43 -30.36 -4.06 2.79
N ILE A 44 -30.57 -5.13 2.03
CA ILE A 44 -31.02 -5.06 0.65
C ILE A 44 -32.36 -4.30 0.52
N LEU A 45 -33.35 -4.64 1.35
CA LEU A 45 -34.65 -3.97 1.31
C LEU A 45 -34.56 -2.48 1.63
N ARG A 46 -33.69 -2.09 2.53
CA ARG A 46 -33.48 -0.70 2.91
C ARG A 46 -32.80 0.09 1.79
N ASP A 47 -31.74 -0.49 1.20
CA ASP A 47 -30.74 0.25 0.46
C ASP A 47 -30.81 0.08 -1.06
N ARG A 48 -31.59 -0.88 -1.57
CA ARG A 48 -31.70 -1.19 -3.02
C ARG A 48 -32.15 -0.02 -3.91
N SER A 49 -32.70 1.04 -3.35
CA SER A 49 -33.13 2.22 -4.11
C SER A 49 -32.02 3.25 -4.31
N HIS A 50 -30.85 3.06 -3.71
CA HIS A 50 -29.71 3.94 -3.87
C HIS A 50 -28.96 3.65 -5.18
N PRO A 51 -28.82 4.61 -6.11
CA PRO A 51 -28.11 4.40 -7.37
C PRO A 51 -26.61 4.20 -7.19
N SER A 52 -26.02 4.71 -6.12
CA SER A 52 -24.62 4.51 -5.77
C SER A 52 -24.28 3.06 -5.40
N LEU A 53 -25.25 2.32 -4.88
CA LEU A 53 -25.07 0.93 -4.46
C LEU A 53 -25.02 0.02 -5.68
N VAL A 54 -23.88 -0.59 -5.95
CA VAL A 54 -23.64 -1.38 -7.17
C VAL A 54 -23.41 -2.86 -6.90
N ILE A 55 -22.86 -3.21 -5.73
CA ILE A 55 -22.47 -4.57 -5.36
C ILE A 55 -22.94 -4.88 -3.95
N TYR A 56 -23.54 -6.06 -3.76
CA TYR A 56 -23.71 -6.70 -2.46
C TYR A 56 -22.68 -7.81 -2.31
N ASN A 57 -21.91 -7.78 -1.24
CA ASN A 57 -21.02 -8.87 -0.87
C ASN A 57 -21.62 -9.65 0.30
N LEU A 58 -21.61 -10.98 0.24
CA LEU A 58 -22.24 -11.81 1.27
C LEU A 58 -21.36 -11.94 2.52
N ILE A 59 -20.08 -12.26 2.35
CA ILE A 59 -19.17 -12.63 3.43
C ILE A 59 -17.79 -12.05 3.18
N ASN A 60 -17.20 -11.43 4.21
CA ASN A 60 -15.80 -11.01 4.16
C ASN A 60 -14.86 -12.21 4.32
N GLU A 61 -13.87 -12.32 3.43
CA GLU A 61 -12.73 -13.23 3.51
C GLU A 61 -13.09 -14.71 3.73
N TRP A 62 -13.91 -15.25 2.86
CA TRP A 62 -14.27 -16.67 2.87
C TRP A 62 -13.15 -17.51 2.28
N GLY A 63 -12.25 -18.00 3.13
CA GLY A 63 -11.07 -18.74 2.68
C GLY A 63 -10.62 -19.84 3.65
N GLY A 64 -9.52 -20.50 3.30
CA GLY A 64 -8.87 -21.51 4.14
C GLY A 64 -9.75 -22.73 4.43
N PRO A 65 -9.80 -23.22 5.68
CA PRO A 65 -10.58 -24.40 6.05
C PRO A 65 -12.08 -24.29 5.75
N ARG A 66 -12.62 -23.07 5.78
CA ARG A 66 -14.07 -22.81 5.53
C ARG A 66 -14.46 -22.99 4.09
N ALA A 67 -13.62 -22.53 3.16
CA ALA A 67 -13.85 -22.72 1.73
C ALA A 67 -13.80 -24.21 1.33
N ARG A 68 -13.16 -25.05 2.14
CA ARG A 68 -13.13 -26.52 1.98
C ARG A 68 -14.36 -27.20 2.53
N ASP A 69 -15.17 -26.50 3.34
CA ASP A 69 -16.43 -27.01 3.88
C ASP A 69 -17.54 -26.85 2.82
N LYS A 70 -17.75 -27.90 2.06
CA LYS A 70 -18.72 -27.93 0.95
C LYS A 70 -20.16 -27.75 1.40
N GLU A 71 -20.52 -28.27 2.58
CA GLU A 71 -21.86 -28.15 3.13
C GLU A 71 -22.14 -26.70 3.53
N LEU A 72 -21.24 -26.09 4.27
CA LEU A 72 -21.37 -24.69 4.68
C LEU A 72 -21.38 -23.76 3.47
N THR A 73 -20.54 -24.01 2.48
CA THR A 73 -20.51 -23.23 1.22
C THR A 73 -21.85 -23.34 0.48
N ALA A 74 -22.42 -24.55 0.39
CA ALA A 74 -23.73 -24.76 -0.24
C ALA A 74 -24.85 -23.99 0.49
N LEU A 75 -24.87 -24.02 1.82
CA LEU A 75 -25.81 -23.27 2.63
C LEU A 75 -25.72 -21.76 2.39
N ARG A 76 -24.50 -21.22 2.30
CA ARG A 76 -24.27 -19.79 2.01
C ARG A 76 -24.69 -19.42 0.60
N MET A 77 -24.48 -20.30 -0.36
CA MET A 77 -24.94 -20.11 -1.72
C MET A 77 -26.47 -20.06 -1.81
N GLU A 78 -27.17 -20.87 -1.02
CA GLU A 78 -28.63 -20.77 -0.92
C GLU A 78 -29.08 -19.44 -0.33
N ASP A 79 -28.41 -18.95 0.71
CA ASP A 79 -28.71 -17.67 1.32
C ASP A 79 -28.55 -16.53 0.30
N MET A 80 -27.54 -16.63 -0.53
CA MET A 80 -27.27 -15.67 -1.60
C MET A 80 -28.32 -15.70 -2.70
N LYS A 81 -28.76 -16.90 -3.14
CA LYS A 81 -29.85 -17.02 -4.09
C LYS A 81 -31.15 -16.38 -3.57
N LYS A 82 -31.46 -16.56 -2.27
CA LYS A 82 -32.61 -15.91 -1.63
C LYS A 82 -32.44 -14.39 -1.62
N ALA A 83 -31.27 -13.90 -1.29
CA ALA A 83 -30.96 -12.47 -1.31
C ALA A 83 -31.14 -11.87 -2.72
N HIS A 84 -30.63 -12.55 -3.75
CA HIS A 84 -30.78 -12.13 -5.14
C HIS A 84 -32.23 -12.03 -5.60
N THR A 85 -33.14 -12.84 -5.05
CA THR A 85 -34.58 -12.71 -5.38
C THR A 85 -35.20 -11.41 -4.86
N ILE A 86 -34.59 -10.78 -3.86
CA ILE A 86 -35.08 -9.51 -3.28
C ILE A 86 -34.63 -8.32 -4.16
N ASP A 87 -33.42 -8.39 -4.70
CA ASP A 87 -32.90 -7.40 -5.66
C ASP A 87 -32.08 -8.10 -6.76
N PRO A 88 -32.68 -8.46 -7.87
CA PRO A 88 -31.98 -9.07 -9.00
C PRO A 88 -31.28 -8.07 -9.90
N SER A 89 -31.33 -6.78 -9.59
CA SER A 89 -30.76 -5.70 -10.42
C SER A 89 -29.31 -5.40 -10.09
N ARG A 90 -28.81 -5.88 -8.96
CA ARG A 90 -27.46 -5.64 -8.47
C ARG A 90 -26.59 -6.88 -8.57
N VAL A 91 -25.31 -6.64 -8.75
CA VAL A 91 -24.32 -7.70 -8.67
C VAL A 91 -24.21 -8.20 -7.23
N MET A 92 -24.09 -9.51 -7.06
CA MET A 92 -23.80 -10.12 -5.78
C MET A 92 -22.52 -10.93 -5.86
N THR A 93 -21.59 -10.72 -4.93
CA THR A 93 -20.38 -11.51 -4.77
C THR A 93 -20.50 -12.40 -3.54
N PHE A 94 -19.97 -13.62 -3.64
CA PHE A 94 -20.00 -14.58 -2.53
C PHE A 94 -19.06 -14.17 -1.40
N THR A 95 -17.86 -13.72 -1.75
CA THR A 95 -16.83 -13.32 -0.81
C THR A 95 -16.07 -12.10 -1.29
N SER A 96 -15.73 -11.22 -0.37
CA SER A 96 -14.68 -10.23 -0.57
C SER A 96 -13.33 -10.82 -0.14
N GLY A 97 -12.29 -10.54 -0.91
CA GLY A 97 -10.96 -11.10 -0.71
C GLY A 97 -10.85 -12.60 -1.01
N TRP A 98 -9.60 -13.10 -1.02
CA TRP A 98 -9.26 -14.51 -1.23
C TRP A 98 -9.71 -15.14 -2.57
N ALA A 99 -10.37 -14.42 -3.44
CA ALA A 99 -10.62 -14.82 -4.80
C ALA A 99 -9.43 -14.37 -5.65
N SER A 100 -8.49 -15.26 -5.97
CA SER A 100 -7.33 -14.93 -6.77
C SER A 100 -7.35 -15.65 -8.12
N ALA A 101 -6.81 -15.01 -9.14
CA ALA A 101 -6.62 -15.59 -10.48
C ALA A 101 -5.61 -16.75 -10.50
N GLU A 102 -4.90 -16.99 -9.42
CA GLU A 102 -4.00 -18.13 -9.26
C GLU A 102 -4.73 -19.46 -9.04
N HIS A 103 -6.03 -19.39 -8.78
CA HIS A 103 -6.86 -20.59 -8.67
C HIS A 103 -7.11 -21.21 -10.05
N SER A 104 -7.21 -22.53 -10.06
CA SER A 104 -7.53 -23.28 -11.27
C SER A 104 -8.87 -22.84 -11.88
N GLU A 105 -9.10 -23.15 -13.18
CA GLU A 105 -10.42 -22.91 -13.80
C GLU A 105 -11.58 -23.52 -13.01
N GLU A 106 -11.33 -24.60 -12.24
CA GLU A 106 -12.33 -25.23 -11.39
C GLU A 106 -12.65 -24.38 -10.17
N ASP A 107 -11.65 -23.72 -9.56
CA ASP A 107 -11.87 -22.80 -8.43
C ASP A 107 -12.56 -21.52 -8.90
N ALA A 108 -12.21 -21.00 -10.07
CA ALA A 108 -12.89 -19.88 -10.68
C ALA A 108 -14.37 -20.21 -10.96
N LYS A 109 -14.67 -21.41 -11.48
CA LYS A 109 -16.05 -21.90 -11.68
C LYS A 109 -16.83 -22.06 -10.37
N ALA A 110 -16.16 -22.42 -9.28
CA ALA A 110 -16.79 -22.52 -7.97
C ALA A 110 -17.24 -21.15 -7.41
N ASN A 111 -16.64 -20.06 -7.86
CA ASN A 111 -17.03 -18.69 -7.53
C ASN A 111 -18.07 -18.10 -8.47
N LEU A 112 -18.41 -18.79 -9.56
CA LEU A 112 -19.50 -18.38 -10.45
C LEU A 112 -20.85 -18.54 -9.75
N LEU A 113 -21.55 -17.45 -9.66
CA LEU A 113 -22.91 -17.47 -9.15
C LEU A 113 -23.85 -18.00 -10.24
N PRO A 114 -24.91 -18.73 -9.87
CA PRO A 114 -25.82 -19.34 -10.85
C PRO A 114 -26.58 -18.34 -11.72
N PHE A 115 -26.51 -17.06 -11.40
CA PHE A 115 -27.14 -15.96 -12.13
C PHE A 115 -26.11 -15.03 -12.81
N ASP A 116 -24.82 -15.35 -12.72
CA ASP A 116 -23.79 -14.58 -13.43
C ASP A 116 -23.98 -14.71 -14.93
N SER A 117 -23.84 -13.58 -15.60
CA SER A 117 -23.98 -13.53 -17.06
C SER A 117 -22.80 -14.22 -17.75
N VAL A 118 -22.98 -14.49 -19.04
CA VAL A 118 -21.92 -15.05 -19.90
C VAL A 118 -20.63 -14.18 -19.89
N LEU A 119 -20.75 -12.90 -19.56
CA LEU A 119 -19.64 -11.97 -19.48
C LEU A 119 -18.76 -12.19 -18.24
N HIS A 120 -19.29 -12.86 -17.21
CA HIS A 120 -18.57 -13.15 -15.96
C HIS A 120 -18.22 -14.63 -15.83
N ARG A 121 -17.89 -15.30 -16.94
CA ARG A 121 -17.64 -16.75 -16.98
C ARG A 121 -16.53 -17.25 -16.06
N LYS A 122 -15.62 -16.37 -15.65
CA LYS A 122 -14.50 -16.70 -14.77
C LYS A 122 -14.68 -16.13 -13.35
N GLY A 123 -15.84 -15.51 -13.07
CA GLY A 123 -16.17 -14.99 -11.75
C GLY A 123 -15.57 -13.62 -11.48
N TRP A 124 -15.53 -13.32 -10.21
CA TRP A 124 -15.02 -12.08 -9.65
C TRP A 124 -13.68 -12.36 -9.00
N PHE A 125 -12.72 -11.48 -9.25
CA PHE A 125 -11.46 -11.50 -8.53
C PHE A 125 -11.47 -10.35 -7.54
N ASP A 126 -11.37 -10.68 -6.27
CA ASP A 126 -11.22 -9.69 -5.20
C ASP A 126 -9.97 -10.03 -4.40
N ASN A 127 -9.03 -9.11 -4.38
CA ASN A 127 -7.79 -9.25 -3.65
C ASN A 127 -7.73 -8.21 -2.54
N HIS A 128 -7.62 -8.66 -1.31
CA HIS A 128 -7.36 -7.82 -0.16
C HIS A 128 -5.85 -7.65 0.01
N ARG A 129 -5.39 -6.43 -0.14
CA ARG A 129 -4.04 -6.01 0.23
C ARG A 129 -4.13 -5.06 1.42
N ALA A 130 -4.69 -5.57 2.51
CA ALA A 130 -4.75 -4.83 3.74
C ALA A 130 -3.35 -4.40 4.18
N ALA A 131 -3.27 -3.21 4.74
CA ALA A 131 -2.02 -2.61 5.16
C ALA A 131 -1.36 -3.40 6.29
N GLY A 132 -0.04 -3.37 6.27
CA GLY A 132 0.80 -3.89 7.33
C GLY A 132 2.24 -3.42 7.14
N PRO A 133 3.13 -3.69 8.08
CA PRO A 133 4.54 -3.31 7.97
C PRO A 133 5.23 -3.89 6.73
N ALA A 134 4.80 -5.07 6.28
CA ALA A 134 5.40 -5.77 5.15
C ALA A 134 4.94 -5.26 3.76
N THR A 135 3.92 -4.41 3.69
CA THR A 135 3.39 -3.93 2.40
C THR A 135 4.25 -2.87 1.74
N TRP A 136 5.13 -2.24 2.49
CA TRP A 136 6.02 -1.19 1.98
C TRP A 136 6.94 -1.68 0.86
N GLU A 137 7.50 -2.87 0.97
CA GLU A 137 8.45 -3.40 -0.02
C GLU A 137 7.79 -3.96 -1.27
N GLU A 138 6.61 -4.52 -1.13
CA GLU A 138 5.92 -5.20 -2.22
C GLU A 138 5.40 -4.24 -3.29
N ASP A 139 5.25 -2.96 -2.95
CA ASP A 139 4.51 -2.01 -3.77
C ASP A 139 5.39 -0.98 -4.50
N TYR A 140 6.71 -1.09 -4.40
CA TYR A 140 7.57 -0.27 -5.23
C TYR A 140 7.49 -0.69 -6.69
N TYR A 141 7.18 0.29 -7.53
CA TYR A 141 7.17 0.11 -8.97
C TYR A 141 8.58 -0.19 -9.48
N ARG A 142 8.77 -1.35 -10.12
CA ARG A 142 10.05 -1.81 -10.68
C ARG A 142 9.98 -1.96 -12.21
N GLY A 143 8.82 -1.77 -12.77
CA GLY A 143 8.58 -1.87 -14.20
C GLY A 143 7.20 -2.47 -14.53
N PRO A 144 6.79 -2.43 -15.81
CA PRO A 144 5.47 -2.90 -16.21
C PRO A 144 5.19 -4.36 -15.85
N LYS A 145 6.20 -5.21 -15.90
CA LYS A 145 6.05 -6.66 -15.64
C LYS A 145 5.79 -6.97 -14.17
N ASP A 146 6.40 -6.20 -13.26
CA ASP A 146 6.29 -6.45 -11.83
C ASP A 146 5.01 -5.87 -11.23
N ASN A 147 4.34 -5.01 -11.99
CA ASN A 147 3.10 -4.35 -11.56
C ASN A 147 1.86 -4.93 -12.26
N LEU A 148 1.96 -6.13 -12.83
CA LEU A 148 0.83 -6.78 -13.47
C LEU A 148 -0.24 -7.14 -12.43
N MET A 149 -1.48 -6.80 -12.76
CA MET A 149 -2.64 -7.34 -12.06
C MET A 149 -2.77 -8.84 -12.35
N TYR A 150 -3.36 -9.56 -11.41
CA TYR A 150 -3.50 -11.03 -11.51
C TYR A 150 -4.42 -11.47 -12.64
N THR A 151 -5.18 -10.57 -13.25
CA THR A 151 -6.04 -10.89 -14.39
C THR A 151 -5.61 -10.12 -15.64
N ASP A 152 -5.46 -10.83 -16.74
CA ASP A 152 -5.05 -10.28 -18.03
C ASP A 152 -6.13 -10.39 -19.11
N ASN A 153 -7.22 -11.10 -18.83
CA ASN A 153 -8.17 -11.49 -19.87
C ASN A 153 -9.39 -10.58 -20.02
N ARG A 154 -9.56 -9.58 -19.17
CA ARG A 154 -10.62 -8.55 -19.24
C ARG A 154 -12.07 -9.08 -19.30
N THR A 155 -12.27 -10.32 -18.92
CA THR A 155 -13.59 -10.95 -18.83
C THR A 155 -14.05 -11.12 -17.39
N GLU A 156 -13.12 -11.03 -16.44
CA GLU A 156 -13.41 -10.96 -15.02
C GLU A 156 -13.46 -9.51 -14.56
N ILE A 157 -14.30 -9.25 -13.56
CA ILE A 157 -14.23 -8.00 -12.82
C ILE A 157 -13.18 -8.16 -11.72
N TYR A 158 -12.17 -7.32 -11.77
CA TYR A 158 -11.10 -7.30 -10.79
C TYR A 158 -11.34 -6.21 -9.75
N LEU A 159 -11.51 -6.63 -8.51
CA LEU A 159 -11.64 -5.74 -7.37
C LEU A 159 -10.40 -5.78 -6.48
N ARG A 160 -10.07 -4.65 -5.93
CA ARG A 160 -9.31 -4.53 -4.68
C ARG A 160 -10.27 -4.04 -3.60
N GLY A 161 -10.98 -4.97 -2.99
CA GLY A 161 -12.03 -4.68 -2.02
C GLY A 161 -11.50 -4.09 -0.73
N GLU A 162 -10.23 -4.37 -0.40
CA GLU A 162 -9.51 -3.74 0.69
C GLU A 162 -8.11 -3.32 0.23
N GLU A 163 -8.01 -2.09 -0.28
CA GLU A 163 -6.72 -1.51 -0.67
C GLU A 163 -6.18 -0.69 0.50
N GLY A 164 -5.29 -1.30 1.27
CA GLY A 164 -4.69 -0.67 2.45
C GLY A 164 -3.54 0.27 2.13
N ALA A 165 -3.22 1.14 3.08
CA ALA A 165 -2.01 1.96 3.09
C ALA A 165 -1.03 1.46 4.15
N LEU A 166 0.11 2.10 4.28
CA LEU A 166 1.00 1.89 5.42
C LEU A 166 0.25 2.18 6.73
N SER A 167 0.36 1.27 7.68
CA SER A 167 -0.17 1.48 9.02
C SER A 167 0.65 2.55 9.73
N THR A 168 0.05 3.72 9.92
CA THR A 168 0.66 4.84 10.64
C THR A 168 -0.28 5.32 11.74
N PRO A 169 0.23 5.86 12.85
CA PRO A 169 -0.61 6.40 13.89
C PRO A 169 -1.57 7.47 13.35
N PRO A 170 -2.80 7.56 13.88
CA PRO A 170 -3.64 8.71 13.63
C PRO A 170 -3.04 9.96 14.30
N ARG A 171 -3.68 11.11 14.12
CA ARG A 171 -3.25 12.37 14.77
C ARG A 171 -3.53 12.33 16.29
N ILE A 172 -2.73 11.52 16.97
CA ILE A 172 -2.92 11.13 18.38
C ILE A 172 -2.95 12.34 19.34
N ALA A 173 -2.23 13.42 19.00
CA ALA A 173 -2.27 14.66 19.80
C ALA A 173 -3.61 15.38 19.68
N GLU A 174 -4.25 15.37 18.50
CA GLU A 174 -5.59 15.96 18.32
C GLU A 174 -6.64 15.07 19.01
N ILE A 175 -6.51 13.75 18.94
CA ILE A 175 -7.39 12.83 19.68
C ILE A 175 -7.30 13.11 21.19
N ALA A 176 -6.10 13.27 21.74
CA ALA A 176 -5.92 13.59 23.16
C ALA A 176 -6.57 14.92 23.54
N LYS A 177 -6.44 15.94 22.72
CA LYS A 177 -7.07 17.25 22.90
C LYS A 177 -8.61 17.17 22.89
N GLU A 178 -9.19 16.40 21.97
CA GLU A 178 -10.63 16.15 21.93
C GLU A 178 -11.11 15.40 23.19
N ILE A 179 -10.34 14.44 23.68
CA ILE A 179 -10.63 13.72 24.93
C ILE A 179 -10.58 14.67 26.14
N GLU A 180 -9.63 15.59 26.20
CA GLU A 180 -9.58 16.59 27.27
C GLU A 180 -10.84 17.46 27.30
N GLN A 181 -11.34 17.86 26.11
CA GLN A 181 -12.51 18.73 25.99
C GLN A 181 -13.83 17.99 26.26
N THR A 182 -13.94 16.75 25.82
CA THR A 182 -15.20 15.98 25.83
C THR A 182 -15.28 14.94 26.93
N GLY A 183 -14.17 14.64 27.61
CA GLY A 183 -14.01 13.55 28.56
C GLY A 183 -13.84 12.18 27.90
N ILE A 184 -13.37 11.22 28.66
CA ILE A 184 -13.23 9.82 28.22
C ILE A 184 -14.64 9.24 28.05
N LYS A 185 -14.96 8.86 26.81
CA LYS A 185 -16.22 8.19 26.46
C LYS A 185 -15.87 6.84 25.83
N GLY A 186 -16.29 5.76 26.50
CA GLY A 186 -16.00 4.42 26.04
C GLY A 186 -14.58 3.93 26.33
N TRP A 187 -14.29 2.71 25.92
CA TRP A 187 -12.99 2.06 26.13
C TRP A 187 -11.88 2.61 25.25
N ASP A 188 -12.21 3.05 24.08
CA ASP A 188 -11.30 3.61 23.07
C ASP A 188 -10.70 4.95 23.49
N GLY A 189 -11.46 5.78 24.22
CA GLY A 189 -10.94 7.04 24.76
C GLY A 189 -9.79 6.82 25.73
N LEU A 190 -9.88 5.82 26.61
CA LEU A 190 -8.79 5.47 27.53
C LEU A 190 -7.59 4.91 26.76
N PHE A 191 -7.83 4.05 25.76
CA PHE A 191 -6.78 3.54 24.90
C PHE A 191 -5.98 4.67 24.25
N TRP A 192 -6.64 5.60 23.60
CA TRP A 192 -5.97 6.71 22.91
C TRP A 192 -5.23 7.64 23.86
N LYS A 193 -5.76 7.86 25.05
CA LYS A 193 -5.07 8.63 26.07
C LYS A 193 -3.75 7.98 26.46
N ASN A 194 -3.77 6.67 26.75
CA ASN A 194 -2.57 5.92 27.09
C ASN A 194 -1.56 5.89 25.92
N GLN A 195 -2.03 5.76 24.70
CA GLN A 195 -1.17 5.84 23.51
C GLN A 195 -0.49 7.22 23.37
N TYR A 196 -1.23 8.29 23.62
CA TYR A 196 -0.65 9.63 23.58
C TYR A 196 0.44 9.82 24.65
N GLU A 197 0.21 9.36 25.87
CA GLU A 197 1.20 9.40 26.96
C GLU A 197 2.46 8.63 26.59
N ALA A 198 2.32 7.41 26.04
CA ALA A 198 3.45 6.62 25.54
C ALA A 198 4.20 7.32 24.40
N PHE A 199 3.46 7.94 23.47
CA PHE A 199 4.05 8.69 22.37
C PHE A 199 4.81 9.95 22.84
N GLN A 200 4.31 10.63 23.89
CA GLN A 200 5.01 11.77 24.52
C GLN A 200 6.34 11.33 25.11
N GLN A 201 6.33 10.20 25.84
CA GLN A 201 7.55 9.64 26.41
C GLN A 201 8.56 9.30 25.31
N PHE A 202 8.16 8.55 24.30
CA PHE A 202 8.98 8.19 23.14
C PHE A 202 9.55 9.41 22.43
N PHE A 203 8.71 10.41 22.11
CA PHE A 203 9.11 11.63 21.42
C PHE A 203 10.19 12.39 22.19
N HIS A 204 10.08 12.42 23.53
CA HIS A 204 11.06 13.04 24.41
C HIS A 204 12.36 12.21 24.49
N GLU A 205 12.26 10.89 24.74
CA GLU A 205 13.41 10.00 24.87
C GLU A 205 14.27 9.95 23.61
N LYS A 206 13.63 9.93 22.43
CA LYS A 206 14.33 9.94 21.14
C LYS A 206 14.73 11.34 20.66
N ASN A 207 14.48 12.39 21.46
CA ASN A 207 14.79 13.78 21.11
C ASN A 207 14.30 14.19 19.72
N LEU A 208 13.04 13.91 19.40
CA LEU A 208 12.46 14.14 18.07
C LEU A 208 12.02 15.58 17.82
N ALA A 209 11.91 16.40 18.86
CA ALA A 209 11.47 17.79 18.77
C ALA A 209 12.29 18.66 17.79
N PRO A 210 13.63 18.54 17.71
CA PRO A 210 14.42 19.32 16.74
C PRO A 210 14.08 19.01 15.26
N TYR A 211 13.56 17.83 14.98
CA TYR A 211 13.26 17.36 13.63
C TYR A 211 11.80 17.61 13.23
N PHE A 212 10.89 17.39 14.15
CA PHE A 212 9.44 17.42 13.86
C PHE A 212 8.69 18.55 14.57
N GLY A 213 9.32 19.20 15.53
CA GLY A 213 8.68 20.26 16.32
C GLY A 213 7.64 19.76 17.32
N SER A 214 6.70 18.94 16.91
CA SER A 214 5.62 18.41 17.75
C SER A 214 5.22 16.98 17.37
N ILE A 215 4.52 16.29 18.26
CA ILE A 215 3.92 14.97 18.00
C ILE A 215 2.91 15.06 16.87
N ASP A 216 2.09 16.11 16.81
CA ASP A 216 1.12 16.30 15.72
C ASP A 216 1.82 16.44 14.37
N SER A 217 2.92 17.19 14.30
CA SER A 217 3.69 17.33 13.07
C SER A 217 4.32 16.00 12.64
N LEU A 218 4.83 15.20 13.58
CA LEU A 218 5.34 13.87 13.31
C LEU A 218 4.24 12.94 12.76
N THR A 219 3.12 12.83 13.46
CA THR A 219 2.04 11.93 13.04
C THR A 219 1.40 12.36 11.73
N ARG A 220 1.35 13.67 11.43
CA ARG A 220 0.92 14.17 10.11
C ARG A 220 1.90 13.78 9.01
N ALA A 221 3.20 13.93 9.23
CA ALA A 221 4.21 13.53 8.26
C ALA A 221 4.11 12.01 7.96
N MET A 222 3.90 11.19 8.99
CA MET A 222 3.65 9.75 8.82
C MET A 222 2.35 9.49 8.03
N GLY A 223 1.29 10.25 8.31
CA GLY A 223 0.03 10.18 7.57
C GLY A 223 0.18 10.58 6.10
N ASP A 224 1.00 11.58 5.80
CA ASP A 224 1.29 12.00 4.42
C ASP A 224 2.00 10.89 3.63
N VAL A 225 2.96 10.21 4.26
CA VAL A 225 3.64 9.03 3.67
C VAL A 225 2.64 7.90 3.44
N SER A 226 1.75 7.62 4.40
CA SER A 226 0.69 6.62 4.25
C SER A 226 -0.22 6.93 3.06
N PHE A 227 -0.62 8.19 2.90
CA PHE A 227 -1.49 8.62 1.81
C PHE A 227 -0.79 8.57 0.44
N ASP A 228 0.48 8.95 0.37
CA ASP A 228 1.26 8.83 -0.86
C ASP A 228 1.42 7.36 -1.28
N HIS A 229 1.75 6.48 -0.35
CA HIS A 229 1.86 5.05 -0.60
C HIS A 229 0.54 4.47 -1.12
N GLN A 230 -0.59 4.79 -0.48
CA GLN A 230 -1.90 4.34 -0.94
C GLN A 230 -2.26 4.93 -2.31
N GLY A 231 -1.94 6.19 -2.54
CA GLY A 231 -2.11 6.85 -3.83
C GLY A 231 -1.32 6.17 -4.95
N ARG A 232 -0.08 5.77 -4.68
CA ARG A 232 0.76 5.01 -5.62
C ARG A 232 0.16 3.64 -5.95
N ARG A 233 -0.45 2.97 -4.97
CA ARG A 233 -1.17 1.70 -5.20
C ARG A 233 -2.39 1.90 -6.10
N ILE A 234 -3.18 2.94 -5.85
CA ILE A 234 -4.29 3.35 -6.73
C ILE A 234 -3.78 3.66 -8.14
N GLN A 235 -2.70 4.42 -8.26
CA GLN A 235 -2.06 4.70 -9.55
C GLN A 235 -1.63 3.42 -10.26
N GLY A 236 -0.98 2.50 -9.55
CA GLY A 236 -0.54 1.22 -10.08
C GLY A 236 -1.67 0.41 -10.69
N MET A 237 -2.85 0.42 -10.08
CA MET A 237 -4.04 -0.22 -10.60
C MET A 237 -4.60 0.49 -11.83
N ARG A 238 -4.72 1.83 -11.78
CA ARG A 238 -5.33 2.63 -12.85
C ARG A 238 -4.49 2.70 -14.12
N MET A 239 -3.16 2.69 -14.01
CA MET A 239 -2.28 2.82 -15.17
C MET A 239 -2.17 1.55 -16.03
N GLN A 240 -2.65 0.40 -15.54
CA GLN A 240 -2.54 -0.89 -16.27
C GLN A 240 -3.78 -1.30 -17.04
N ASN A 241 -4.89 -0.62 -16.85
CA ASN A 241 -6.14 -0.92 -17.54
C ASN A 241 -6.70 -2.33 -17.31
N THR A 242 -6.40 -2.94 -16.17
CA THR A 242 -6.83 -4.31 -15.81
C THR A 242 -7.66 -4.36 -14.54
N GLY A 243 -7.61 -3.34 -13.70
CA GLY A 243 -8.41 -3.25 -12.48
C GLY A 243 -9.68 -2.44 -12.72
N ASP A 244 -10.80 -2.91 -12.18
CA ASP A 244 -12.12 -2.29 -12.37
C ASP A 244 -12.56 -1.49 -11.16
N VAL A 245 -12.30 -2.00 -9.95
CA VAL A 245 -12.77 -1.38 -8.70
C VAL A 245 -11.67 -1.41 -7.65
N TYR A 246 -11.52 -0.34 -6.91
CA TYR A 246 -10.76 -0.33 -5.66
C TYR A 246 -11.59 0.32 -4.55
N ALA A 247 -11.50 -0.24 -3.35
CA ALA A 247 -12.02 0.32 -2.13
C ALA A 247 -10.87 0.57 -1.17
N VAL A 248 -10.75 1.82 -0.69
CA VAL A 248 -9.74 2.19 0.30
C VAL A 248 -10.07 1.49 1.61
N ASN A 249 -9.16 0.65 2.08
CA ASN A 249 -9.35 -0.05 3.34
C ASN A 249 -9.15 0.89 4.53
N GLY A 250 -10.13 0.84 5.41
CA GLY A 250 -10.16 1.60 6.63
C GLY A 250 -10.48 3.07 6.39
N TRP A 251 -11.75 3.44 6.50
CA TRP A 251 -12.11 4.85 6.60
C TRP A 251 -11.54 5.47 7.88
N GLU A 252 -11.63 4.74 8.98
CA GLU A 252 -11.23 5.15 10.31
C GLU A 252 -10.06 4.30 10.83
N ALA A 253 -9.02 4.93 11.36
CA ALA A 253 -7.94 4.24 12.04
C ALA A 253 -8.43 3.70 13.40
N MET A 254 -8.50 2.39 13.55
CA MET A 254 -9.03 1.69 14.70
C MET A 254 -7.90 1.22 15.65
N PRO A 255 -8.14 1.16 16.97
CA PRO A 255 -7.12 0.74 17.93
C PRO A 255 -6.61 -0.70 17.76
N TYR A 256 -7.46 -1.62 17.33
CA TYR A 256 -7.18 -3.05 17.25
C TYR A 256 -7.18 -3.62 15.83
N ASP A 257 -7.42 -2.79 14.86
CA ASP A 257 -7.32 -3.12 13.45
C ASP A 257 -6.08 -2.46 12.85
N ASN A 258 -5.91 -2.52 11.55
CA ASN A 258 -4.82 -1.80 10.91
C ASN A 258 -5.01 -0.28 11.05
N HIS A 259 -3.92 0.46 11.16
CA HIS A 259 -3.93 1.92 11.22
C HIS A 259 -3.86 2.56 9.82
N SER A 260 -4.36 1.87 8.80
CA SER A 260 -4.38 2.38 7.43
C SER A 260 -5.46 3.41 7.15
N GLY A 261 -6.34 3.67 8.12
CA GLY A 261 -7.47 4.59 7.99
C GLY A 261 -7.09 5.99 7.54
N ILE A 262 -8.01 6.64 6.81
CA ILE A 262 -7.85 8.01 6.30
C ILE A 262 -8.07 9.04 7.40
N VAL A 263 -9.00 8.77 8.30
CA VAL A 263 -9.36 9.66 9.40
C VAL A 263 -9.20 8.96 10.75
N ASP A 264 -9.14 9.76 11.81
CA ASP A 264 -9.23 9.27 13.19
C ASP A 264 -10.69 9.14 13.66
N ILE A 265 -10.87 8.69 14.91
CA ILE A 265 -12.20 8.52 15.53
C ILE A 265 -13.02 9.82 15.62
N TYR A 266 -12.40 10.98 15.55
CA TYR A 266 -13.03 12.31 15.52
C TYR A 266 -13.12 12.88 14.11
N ARG A 267 -12.77 12.10 13.08
CA ARG A 267 -12.81 12.47 11.65
C ARG A 267 -11.73 13.49 11.22
N ASN A 268 -10.66 13.65 11.99
CA ASN A 268 -9.51 14.40 11.55
C ASN A 268 -8.71 13.57 10.51
N CYS A 269 -8.35 14.16 9.37
CA CYS A 269 -7.51 13.50 8.39
C CYS A 269 -6.11 13.23 8.96
N LYS A 270 -5.59 12.04 8.75
CA LYS A 270 -4.23 11.65 9.17
C LYS A 270 -3.16 12.45 8.44
N GLY A 271 -3.31 12.61 7.13
CA GLY A 271 -2.42 13.32 6.24
C GLY A 271 -3.16 14.35 5.40
N ASN A 272 -2.50 14.84 4.36
CA ASN A 272 -3.07 15.81 3.42
C ASN A 272 -4.00 15.12 2.40
N PRO A 273 -5.31 15.37 2.43
CA PRO A 273 -6.25 14.72 1.51
C PRO A 273 -6.05 15.10 0.04
N SER A 274 -5.31 16.19 -0.27
CA SER A 274 -4.99 16.55 -1.65
C SER A 274 -4.14 15.50 -2.37
N THR A 275 -3.44 14.65 -1.62
CA THR A 275 -2.71 13.50 -2.17
C THR A 275 -3.66 12.54 -2.88
N PHE A 276 -4.80 12.22 -2.28
CA PHE A 276 -5.82 11.40 -2.95
C PHE A 276 -6.40 12.08 -4.17
N THR A 277 -6.65 13.39 -4.11
CA THR A 277 -7.13 14.17 -5.25
C THR A 277 -6.17 14.06 -6.43
N TYR A 278 -4.86 14.05 -6.18
CA TYR A 278 -3.86 13.88 -7.23
C TYR A 278 -3.97 12.51 -7.90
N TYR A 279 -4.01 11.42 -7.13
CA TYR A 279 -4.03 10.06 -7.66
C TYR A 279 -5.39 9.61 -8.20
N THR A 280 -6.48 10.31 -7.87
CA THR A 280 -7.84 10.01 -8.34
C THR A 280 -8.32 10.91 -9.47
N GLN A 281 -7.47 11.78 -10.02
CA GLN A 281 -7.79 12.59 -11.18
C GLN A 281 -8.25 11.72 -12.37
N PRO A 282 -9.28 12.13 -13.11
CA PRO A 282 -9.78 11.35 -14.25
C PRO A 282 -8.85 11.40 -15.47
N LEU A 283 -7.88 12.33 -15.47
CA LEU A 283 -6.90 12.49 -16.55
C LEU A 283 -5.60 13.05 -15.97
N TYR A 284 -4.53 12.28 -16.05
CA TYR A 284 -3.18 12.73 -15.70
C TYR A 284 -2.11 11.82 -16.28
N VAL A 285 -0.86 12.28 -16.31
CA VAL A 285 0.29 11.44 -16.65
C VAL A 285 0.84 10.81 -15.40
N ALA A 286 0.73 9.49 -15.26
CA ALA A 286 1.37 8.76 -14.18
C ALA A 286 2.87 8.65 -14.47
N VAL A 287 3.67 9.23 -13.60
CA VAL A 287 5.13 9.17 -13.62
C VAL A 287 5.56 8.08 -12.66
N SER A 288 6.27 7.06 -13.16
CA SER A 288 6.59 5.86 -12.36
C SER A 288 8.10 5.56 -12.41
N PRO A 289 8.90 6.16 -11.53
CA PRO A 289 10.31 5.80 -11.38
C PRO A 289 10.46 4.35 -10.92
N ARG A 290 11.38 3.61 -11.56
CA ARG A 290 11.66 2.21 -11.17
C ARG A 290 12.54 2.09 -9.93
N THR A 291 12.99 3.21 -9.38
CA THR A 291 13.72 3.32 -8.11
C THR A 291 13.40 4.66 -7.46
N GLN A 292 13.32 4.66 -6.13
CA GLN A 292 13.04 5.86 -5.34
C GLN A 292 14.29 6.69 -5.06
N PHE A 293 15.45 6.13 -5.28
CA PHE A 293 16.72 6.82 -5.04
C PHE A 293 17.75 6.51 -6.12
N VAL A 294 18.69 7.41 -6.31
CA VAL A 294 19.80 7.27 -7.24
C VAL A 294 21.08 7.87 -6.67
N HIS A 295 22.21 7.15 -6.87
CA HIS A 295 23.52 7.69 -6.58
C HIS A 295 23.88 8.80 -7.56
N LEU A 296 24.38 9.94 -7.05
CA LEU A 296 24.73 11.10 -7.84
C LEU A 296 26.22 11.08 -8.25
N PRO A 297 26.57 11.46 -9.51
CA PRO A 297 25.64 11.62 -10.64
C PRO A 297 25.15 10.27 -11.15
N GLY A 298 23.91 10.21 -11.61
CA GLY A 298 23.34 8.94 -12.05
C GLY A 298 22.17 9.09 -13.03
N LYS A 299 21.50 7.98 -13.27
CA LYS A 299 20.32 7.94 -14.13
C LYS A 299 19.23 7.14 -13.45
N VAL A 300 18.00 7.64 -13.52
CA VAL A 300 16.82 6.93 -13.06
C VAL A 300 16.00 6.45 -14.26
N PRO A 301 15.65 5.16 -14.34
CA PRO A 301 14.71 4.67 -15.33
C PRO A 301 13.30 5.01 -14.88
N VAL A 302 12.52 5.65 -15.75
CA VAL A 302 11.15 6.09 -15.47
C VAL A 302 10.23 5.63 -16.59
N ASP A 303 9.07 5.12 -16.22
CA ASP A 303 7.97 4.82 -17.13
C ASP A 303 6.90 5.89 -17.01
N PHE A 304 6.27 6.19 -18.14
CA PHE A 304 5.20 7.18 -18.22
C PHE A 304 3.94 6.54 -18.78
N TYR A 305 2.87 6.65 -18.02
CA TYR A 305 1.55 6.17 -18.40
C TYR A 305 0.58 7.33 -18.51
N ILE A 306 -0.49 7.15 -19.26
CA ILE A 306 -1.67 8.00 -19.17
C ILE A 306 -2.75 7.28 -18.40
N VAL A 307 -3.35 7.93 -17.43
CA VAL A 307 -4.65 7.59 -16.89
C VAL A 307 -5.67 8.47 -17.61
N ASN A 308 -6.63 7.87 -18.30
CA ASN A 308 -7.45 8.55 -19.31
C ASN A 308 -8.93 8.16 -19.22
N GLU A 309 -9.62 8.61 -18.21
CA GLU A 309 -11.08 8.48 -18.07
C GLU A 309 -11.84 9.60 -18.82
N LYS A 310 -11.12 10.48 -19.51
CA LYS A 310 -11.69 11.55 -20.38
C LYS A 310 -11.71 11.19 -21.85
N ASN A 311 -11.36 9.94 -22.18
CA ASN A 311 -11.40 9.40 -23.54
C ASN A 311 -10.57 10.20 -24.56
N LEU A 312 -9.39 10.69 -24.18
CA LEU A 312 -8.44 11.24 -25.15
C LEU A 312 -8.01 10.16 -26.14
N SER A 313 -7.82 10.52 -27.41
CA SER A 313 -7.30 9.61 -28.44
C SER A 313 -6.48 10.37 -29.47
N GLY A 314 -5.60 9.67 -30.18
CA GLY A 314 -4.78 10.24 -31.26
C GLY A 314 -3.37 10.63 -30.85
N LYS A 315 -2.77 11.59 -31.56
CA LYS A 315 -1.38 11.99 -31.40
C LYS A 315 -1.21 13.14 -30.43
N TYR A 316 -0.23 12.99 -29.55
CA TYR A 316 0.13 13.97 -28.53
C TYR A 316 1.65 14.10 -28.45
N ARG A 317 2.12 15.15 -27.80
CA ARG A 317 3.52 15.37 -27.46
C ARG A 317 3.67 15.24 -25.95
N LEU A 318 4.48 14.28 -25.50
CA LEU A 318 4.89 14.11 -24.12
C LEU A 318 6.22 14.85 -23.93
N SER A 319 6.24 15.83 -23.02
CA SER A 319 7.43 16.56 -22.58
C SER A 319 7.78 16.16 -21.16
N VAL A 320 9.01 15.73 -20.95
CA VAL A 320 9.51 15.27 -19.66
C VAL A 320 10.70 16.12 -19.22
N SER A 321 10.71 16.55 -17.97
CA SER A 321 11.83 17.30 -17.36
C SER A 321 12.14 16.81 -15.95
N VAL A 322 13.34 17.13 -15.48
CA VAL A 322 13.75 16.88 -14.08
C VAL A 322 14.04 18.22 -13.44
N CYS A 323 13.41 18.50 -12.31
CA CYS A 323 13.71 19.66 -11.47
C CYS A 323 14.68 19.25 -10.37
N THR A 324 15.70 20.04 -10.17
CA THR A 324 16.67 19.87 -9.08
C THR A 324 16.08 20.24 -7.71
N PRO A 325 16.70 19.87 -6.57
CA PRO A 325 16.19 20.21 -5.25
C PRO A 325 16.03 21.72 -4.99
N ASP A 326 16.80 22.57 -5.70
CA ASP A 326 16.66 24.03 -5.64
C ASP A 326 15.62 24.59 -6.61
N GLY A 327 14.83 23.72 -7.27
CA GLY A 327 13.71 24.08 -8.13
C GLY A 327 14.07 24.45 -9.57
N LYS A 328 15.33 24.32 -9.98
CA LYS A 328 15.71 24.57 -11.38
C LYS A 328 15.24 23.44 -12.26
N GLU A 329 14.54 23.79 -13.33
CA GLU A 329 14.11 22.84 -14.32
C GLU A 329 15.22 22.54 -15.33
N GLY A 330 15.50 21.25 -15.55
CA GLY A 330 16.47 20.77 -16.51
C GLY A 330 15.98 20.74 -17.94
N LYS A 331 16.74 20.10 -18.82
CA LYS A 331 16.37 19.96 -20.24
C LYS A 331 15.11 19.12 -20.39
N HIS A 332 14.23 19.55 -21.30
CA HIS A 332 13.06 18.79 -21.70
C HIS A 332 13.41 17.69 -22.71
N ILE A 333 12.86 16.51 -22.51
CA ILE A 333 12.87 15.41 -23.46
C ILE A 333 11.47 15.37 -24.06
N GLU A 334 11.36 15.56 -25.38
CA GLU A 334 10.08 15.51 -26.08
C GLU A 334 9.94 14.23 -26.89
N LYS A 335 8.76 13.62 -26.82
CA LYS A 335 8.39 12.43 -27.59
C LYS A 335 6.97 12.57 -28.15
N GLU A 336 6.79 12.18 -29.40
CA GLU A 336 5.44 11.96 -29.94
C GLU A 336 4.92 10.62 -29.38
N VAL A 337 3.70 10.65 -28.87
CA VAL A 337 3.01 9.49 -28.32
C VAL A 337 1.63 9.36 -28.94
N HIS A 338 1.12 8.14 -29.01
CA HIS A 338 -0.23 7.87 -29.49
C HIS A 338 -1.09 7.31 -28.37
N ILE A 339 -2.23 7.93 -28.10
CA ILE A 339 -3.21 7.50 -27.10
C ILE A 339 -4.33 6.77 -27.82
N THR A 340 -4.61 5.55 -27.37
CA THR A 340 -5.62 4.67 -27.94
C THR A 340 -7.04 5.17 -27.66
N GLY A 341 -7.33 5.54 -26.42
CA GLY A 341 -8.68 5.92 -25.98
C GLY A 341 -9.66 4.73 -25.96
N GLY A 342 -10.95 5.02 -25.94
CA GLY A 342 -12.01 4.01 -25.83
C GLY A 342 -11.90 3.27 -24.49
N ASP A 343 -11.91 1.95 -24.53
CA ASP A 343 -11.82 1.09 -23.35
C ASP A 343 -10.40 1.04 -22.74
N CYS A 344 -9.43 1.77 -23.31
CA CYS A 344 -8.08 1.87 -22.81
C CYS A 344 -7.90 3.11 -21.95
N PHE A 345 -8.24 3.03 -20.68
CA PHE A 345 -8.11 4.13 -19.73
C PHE A 345 -6.78 4.15 -18.95
N GLY A 346 -5.96 3.11 -19.06
CA GLY A 346 -4.58 3.06 -18.57
C GLY A 346 -3.66 2.58 -19.68
N GLN A 347 -2.68 3.41 -20.10
CA GLN A 347 -1.80 3.06 -21.24
C GLN A 347 -0.37 3.51 -20.98
N LEU A 348 0.59 2.61 -21.21
CA LEU A 348 2.01 2.92 -21.23
C LEU A 348 2.33 3.80 -22.45
N LEU A 349 2.85 5.01 -22.22
CA LEU A 349 3.25 5.96 -23.26
C LEU A 349 4.72 5.89 -23.60
N LEU A 350 5.57 5.75 -22.59
CA LEU A 350 7.02 5.68 -22.75
C LEU A 350 7.60 4.77 -21.68
N GLU A 351 8.31 3.74 -22.12
CA GLU A 351 8.93 2.75 -21.23
C GLU A 351 10.43 3.04 -21.05
N ASN A 352 10.91 2.84 -19.81
CA ASN A 352 12.32 2.81 -19.45
C ASN A 352 13.11 4.06 -19.93
N CYS A 353 12.52 5.23 -19.75
CA CYS A 353 13.19 6.50 -20.09
C CYS A 353 14.25 6.80 -19.03
N HIS A 354 15.52 6.81 -19.42
CA HIS A 354 16.62 7.09 -18.53
C HIS A 354 16.84 8.60 -18.38
N LEU A 355 16.48 9.15 -17.23
CA LEU A 355 16.64 10.57 -16.89
C LEU A 355 17.92 10.78 -16.10
N ALA A 356 18.76 11.74 -16.52
CA ALA A 356 19.95 12.11 -15.78
C ALA A 356 19.58 12.89 -14.51
N ILE A 357 20.17 12.49 -13.39
CA ILE A 357 20.04 13.14 -12.09
C ILE A 357 21.46 13.59 -11.68
N GLU A 358 21.64 14.89 -11.60
CA GLU A 358 22.95 15.50 -11.37
C GLU A 358 22.81 16.72 -10.45
N GLY A 359 23.81 16.97 -9.60
CA GLY A 359 23.83 18.12 -8.70
C GLY A 359 23.94 17.75 -7.23
N ALA A 360 23.28 18.51 -6.36
CA ALA A 360 23.33 18.31 -4.92
C ALA A 360 22.38 17.18 -4.46
N SER A 361 22.71 16.54 -3.33
CA SER A 361 21.79 15.59 -2.69
C SER A 361 20.47 16.26 -2.33
N GLY A 362 19.36 15.56 -2.55
CA GLY A 362 18.03 16.02 -2.24
C GLY A 362 16.95 15.40 -3.14
N LEU A 363 15.72 15.85 -2.98
CA LEU A 363 14.58 15.38 -3.78
C LEU A 363 14.56 16.08 -5.14
N TYR A 364 14.62 15.26 -6.18
CA TYR A 364 14.48 15.67 -7.57
C TYR A 364 13.05 15.37 -8.03
N GLN A 365 12.41 16.33 -8.67
CA GLN A 365 11.06 16.14 -9.17
C GLN A 365 11.08 15.83 -10.67
N VAL A 366 10.57 14.67 -11.05
CA VAL A 366 10.33 14.31 -12.46
C VAL A 366 8.95 14.83 -12.84
N LYS A 367 8.88 15.64 -13.87
CA LYS A 367 7.64 16.22 -14.39
C LYS A 367 7.35 15.71 -15.79
N ALA A 368 6.09 15.52 -16.10
CA ALA A 368 5.61 15.15 -17.42
C ALA A 368 4.42 16.03 -17.82
N GLN A 369 4.41 16.49 -19.06
CA GLN A 369 3.31 17.27 -19.64
C GLN A 369 2.91 16.68 -20.99
N LEU A 370 1.61 16.46 -21.15
CA LEU A 370 1.03 15.97 -22.39
C LEU A 370 0.32 17.11 -23.11
N ARG A 371 0.75 17.42 -24.33
CA ARG A 371 0.17 18.48 -25.15
C ARG A 371 -0.40 17.90 -26.44
N ASN A 372 -1.51 18.47 -26.90
CA ASN A 372 -2.07 18.14 -28.19
C ASN A 372 -1.26 18.77 -29.36
N THR A 373 -1.62 18.48 -30.60
CA THR A 373 -0.97 18.97 -31.78
C THR A 373 -0.99 20.51 -31.94
N SER A 374 -1.94 21.16 -31.26
CA SER A 374 -2.02 22.64 -31.20
C SER A 374 -1.20 23.24 -30.06
N GLY A 375 -0.47 22.43 -29.28
CA GLY A 375 0.34 22.86 -28.15
C GLY A 375 -0.42 23.06 -26.84
N HIS A 376 -1.74 22.80 -26.81
CA HIS A 376 -2.54 22.93 -25.61
C HIS A 376 -2.19 21.81 -24.59
N LEU A 377 -2.00 22.18 -23.32
CA LEU A 377 -1.76 21.24 -22.21
C LEU A 377 -3.05 20.46 -21.91
N CYS A 378 -2.99 19.14 -22.02
CA CYS A 378 -4.13 18.25 -21.80
C CYS A 378 -4.04 17.49 -20.49
N ALA A 379 -2.83 17.06 -20.12
CA ALA A 379 -2.58 16.35 -18.88
C ALA A 379 -1.16 16.62 -18.40
N GLU A 380 -0.94 16.48 -17.11
CA GLU A 380 0.38 16.58 -16.51
C GLU A 380 0.52 15.57 -15.38
N GLY A 381 1.75 15.35 -14.92
CA GLY A 381 2.04 14.50 -13.79
C GLY A 381 3.44 14.72 -13.25
N LYS A 382 3.67 14.21 -12.07
CA LYS A 382 4.96 14.33 -11.39
C LYS A 382 5.20 13.15 -10.45
N ASP A 383 6.48 12.90 -10.20
CA ASP A 383 6.94 12.03 -9.12
C ASP A 383 8.30 12.50 -8.64
N GLU A 384 8.81 11.91 -7.56
CA GLU A 384 10.03 12.33 -6.91
C GLU A 384 11.03 11.19 -6.81
N VAL A 385 12.31 11.54 -6.90
CA VAL A 385 13.44 10.62 -6.72
C VAL A 385 14.46 11.27 -5.82
N LEU A 386 14.92 10.55 -4.79
CA LEU A 386 15.97 11.02 -3.91
C LEU A 386 17.34 10.83 -4.57
N GLY A 387 18.01 11.92 -4.92
CA GLY A 387 19.41 11.91 -5.35
C GLY A 387 20.34 11.97 -4.13
N ILE A 388 21.22 11.00 -4.00
CA ILE A 388 22.16 10.92 -2.89
C ILE A 388 23.59 10.96 -3.43
N TYR A 389 24.36 11.93 -2.98
CA TYR A 389 25.80 11.90 -3.17
C TYR A 389 26.41 11.05 -2.08
N TRP A 390 27.10 10.01 -2.48
CA TRP A 390 27.79 9.11 -1.58
C TRP A 390 29.29 9.37 -1.65
N ASP A 391 29.86 9.90 -0.58
CA ASP A 391 31.32 10.00 -0.46
C ASP A 391 31.85 8.71 0.19
N GLU A 392 32.51 7.88 -0.62
CA GLU A 392 33.13 6.62 -0.17
C GLU A 392 34.06 6.80 1.03
N LYS A 393 34.63 8.00 1.18
CA LYS A 393 35.54 8.33 2.31
C LYS A 393 34.83 8.53 3.64
N GLN A 394 33.51 8.61 3.66
CA GLN A 394 32.71 8.80 4.88
C GLN A 394 32.34 7.50 5.59
N LEU A 395 32.45 6.35 4.95
CA LEU A 395 32.30 5.06 5.62
C LEU A 395 33.47 4.81 6.58
N LYS A 396 33.29 5.25 7.82
CA LYS A 396 34.27 5.04 8.88
C LYS A 396 34.09 3.67 9.51
N GLY A 397 35.22 3.00 9.74
CA GLY A 397 35.22 1.72 10.44
C GLY A 397 35.19 0.50 9.51
N LYS A 398 35.40 -0.65 10.10
CA LYS A 398 35.39 -1.95 9.42
C LYS A 398 34.06 -2.65 9.67
N GLY A 399 33.43 -3.05 8.58
CA GLY A 399 32.15 -3.76 8.65
C GLY A 399 32.22 -5.19 8.12
N ALA A 400 31.20 -5.95 8.42
CA ALA A 400 30.98 -7.29 7.85
C ALA A 400 29.48 -7.55 7.63
N LEU A 401 29.19 -8.49 6.73
CA LEU A 401 27.85 -8.98 6.45
C LEU A 401 27.59 -10.27 7.23
N TYR A 402 26.54 -10.31 8.01
CA TYR A 402 25.96 -11.53 8.50
C TYR A 402 24.79 -11.93 7.58
N GLY A 403 25.11 -12.76 6.62
CA GLY A 403 24.26 -13.21 5.53
C GLY A 403 25.05 -14.11 4.58
N THR A 404 24.44 -14.49 3.47
CA THR A 404 25.11 -15.29 2.42
C THR A 404 26.00 -14.43 1.51
N PRO A 405 27.04 -14.97 0.90
CA PRO A 405 27.94 -14.21 0.04
C PRO A 405 27.28 -13.56 -1.19
N ASP A 406 26.17 -14.11 -1.64
CA ASP A 406 25.38 -13.66 -2.78
C ASP A 406 24.25 -12.68 -2.39
N ASP A 407 24.23 -12.24 -1.12
CA ASP A 407 23.26 -11.28 -0.63
C ASP A 407 23.31 -9.96 -1.42
N PRO A 408 22.17 -9.38 -1.82
CA PRO A 408 22.13 -8.11 -2.53
C PRO A 408 22.87 -6.96 -1.83
N VAL A 409 22.92 -6.97 -0.51
CA VAL A 409 23.65 -5.97 0.29
C VAL A 409 25.16 -6.03 0.02
N ALA A 410 25.75 -7.22 -0.10
CA ALA A 410 27.15 -7.38 -0.45
C ALA A 410 27.45 -6.79 -1.83
N THR A 411 26.59 -7.08 -2.80
CA THR A 411 26.68 -6.55 -4.16
C THR A 411 26.54 -5.03 -4.19
N PHE A 412 25.59 -4.49 -3.43
CA PHE A 412 25.39 -3.05 -3.31
C PHE A 412 26.60 -2.36 -2.69
N TYR A 413 27.12 -2.90 -1.58
CA TYR A 413 28.29 -2.36 -0.89
C TYR A 413 29.53 -2.31 -1.81
N GLN A 414 29.78 -3.41 -2.54
CA GLN A 414 30.88 -3.48 -3.49
C GLN A 414 30.76 -2.44 -4.61
N LYS A 415 29.54 -2.26 -5.15
CA LYS A 415 29.28 -1.23 -6.17
C LYS A 415 29.42 0.19 -5.63
N ALA A 416 29.01 0.43 -4.40
CA ALA A 416 29.03 1.74 -3.79
C ALA A 416 30.43 2.16 -3.31
N THR A 417 31.24 1.21 -2.83
CA THR A 417 32.53 1.50 -2.16
C THR A 417 33.76 1.02 -2.93
N GLY A 418 33.56 0.19 -3.95
CA GLY A 418 34.66 -0.51 -4.61
C GLY A 418 35.29 -1.61 -3.76
N CYS A 419 34.83 -1.80 -2.52
CA CYS A 419 35.37 -2.77 -1.57
C CYS A 419 34.44 -3.97 -1.40
N GLU A 420 35.00 -5.12 -1.11
CA GLU A 420 34.24 -6.31 -0.75
C GLU A 420 33.78 -6.21 0.70
N LEU A 421 32.51 -6.54 0.96
CA LEU A 421 31.97 -6.63 2.33
C LEU A 421 32.20 -8.07 2.84
N PRO A 422 33.15 -8.26 3.79
CA PRO A 422 33.49 -9.60 4.24
C PRO A 422 32.34 -10.24 5.02
N ALA A 423 32.24 -11.56 4.93
CA ALA A 423 31.31 -12.30 5.75
C ALA A 423 31.68 -12.19 7.23
N PHE A 424 30.67 -11.99 8.09
CA PHE A 424 30.88 -11.92 9.55
C PHE A 424 31.30 -13.28 10.10
N ARG A 425 32.34 -13.28 10.93
CA ARG A 425 32.83 -14.45 11.67
C ARG A 425 33.00 -14.07 13.13
N SER A 426 32.83 -15.01 14.02
CA SER A 426 32.89 -14.80 15.46
C SER A 426 34.23 -14.26 15.98
N ASP A 427 35.32 -14.44 15.23
CA ASP A 427 36.69 -14.01 15.55
C ASP A 427 37.04 -12.57 15.09
N MET A 428 36.08 -11.87 14.46
CA MET A 428 36.29 -10.52 13.94
C MET A 428 36.22 -9.45 15.03
N GLU A 429 37.13 -9.45 15.98
CA GLU A 429 37.15 -8.50 17.11
C GLU A 429 37.36 -7.04 16.71
N LYS A 430 37.90 -6.79 15.49
CA LYS A 430 38.25 -5.45 15.00
C LYS A 430 37.16 -4.82 14.13
N LEU A 431 35.99 -5.38 14.07
CA LEU A 431 34.86 -4.78 13.37
C LEU A 431 34.22 -3.67 14.20
N ASP A 432 33.81 -2.61 13.52
CA ASP A 432 33.10 -1.50 14.12
C ASP A 432 31.58 -1.66 13.96
N TRP A 433 31.17 -2.32 12.87
CA TRP A 433 29.75 -2.55 12.58
C TRP A 433 29.53 -3.87 11.82
N ILE A 434 28.31 -4.37 11.91
CA ILE A 434 27.81 -5.50 11.12
C ILE A 434 26.45 -5.17 10.51
N VAL A 435 26.20 -5.72 9.32
CA VAL A 435 24.88 -5.72 8.70
C VAL A 435 24.32 -7.14 8.80
N VAL A 436 23.13 -7.26 9.34
CA VAL A 436 22.37 -8.52 9.44
C VAL A 436 21.27 -8.45 8.39
N THR A 437 21.22 -9.45 7.51
CA THR A 437 20.17 -9.53 6.47
C THR A 437 19.37 -10.82 6.63
N ARG A 438 18.29 -10.94 5.88
CA ARG A 438 17.48 -12.15 5.88
C ARG A 438 18.27 -13.41 5.52
N SER A 439 19.22 -13.30 4.61
CA SER A 439 20.04 -14.43 4.22
C SER A 439 20.92 -14.99 5.37
N SER A 440 20.97 -14.29 6.51
CA SER A 440 21.59 -14.82 7.73
C SER A 440 20.92 -16.09 8.26
N LEU A 441 19.65 -16.33 7.93
CA LEU A 441 18.93 -17.56 8.29
C LEU A 441 19.51 -18.79 7.56
N ASP A 442 20.05 -18.59 6.37
CA ASP A 442 20.68 -19.62 5.55
C ASP A 442 22.19 -19.73 5.79
N ALA A 443 22.73 -18.93 6.73
CA ALA A 443 24.14 -18.92 7.04
C ALA A 443 24.57 -20.25 7.73
N PRO A 444 25.72 -20.82 7.36
CA PRO A 444 26.10 -22.17 7.80
C PRO A 444 26.39 -22.32 9.30
N GLN A 445 26.49 -21.23 10.03
CA GLN A 445 26.66 -21.26 11.48
C GLN A 445 26.01 -20.04 12.16
N PRO A 446 25.25 -20.23 13.24
CA PRO A 446 24.75 -19.14 14.04
C PRO A 446 25.92 -18.35 14.65
N VAL A 447 25.94 -17.07 14.45
CA VAL A 447 26.97 -16.15 14.98
C VAL A 447 26.35 -15.39 16.16
N PRO A 448 27.05 -15.23 17.28
CA PRO A 448 26.53 -14.52 18.44
C PRO A 448 26.50 -12.99 18.19
N VAL A 449 25.54 -12.55 17.37
CA VAL A 449 25.31 -11.12 17.09
C VAL A 449 25.06 -10.36 18.39
N GLU A 450 24.34 -10.96 19.31
CA GLU A 450 24.08 -10.40 20.63
C GLU A 450 25.37 -10.07 21.39
N ALA A 451 26.35 -10.99 21.38
CA ALA A 451 27.65 -10.75 22.01
C ALA A 451 28.45 -9.62 21.33
N PHE A 452 28.18 -9.37 20.03
CA PHE A 452 28.76 -8.23 19.34
C PHE A 452 28.07 -6.91 19.74
N CYS A 453 26.74 -6.92 19.83
CA CYS A 453 25.93 -5.75 20.24
C CYS A 453 26.26 -5.27 21.65
N GLN A 454 26.64 -6.18 22.57
CA GLN A 454 26.96 -5.86 23.96
C GLN A 454 28.32 -5.16 24.10
N LYS A 455 29.16 -5.12 23.07
CA LYS A 455 30.46 -4.46 23.12
C LYS A 455 30.31 -2.97 22.83
N GLU A 456 30.85 -2.14 23.70
CA GLU A 456 30.85 -0.68 23.55
C GLU A 456 31.48 -0.23 22.22
N GLY A 457 30.84 0.72 21.54
CA GLY A 457 31.28 1.27 20.25
C GLY A 457 31.03 0.36 19.04
N LYS A 458 30.26 -0.69 19.17
CA LYS A 458 29.83 -1.54 18.06
C LYS A 458 28.44 -1.17 17.59
N SER A 459 28.19 -1.27 16.28
CA SER A 459 26.89 -0.99 15.67
C SER A 459 26.40 -2.20 14.89
N VAL A 460 25.09 -2.44 14.96
CA VAL A 460 24.40 -3.45 14.17
C VAL A 460 23.32 -2.76 13.37
N LEU A 461 23.34 -2.98 12.04
CA LEU A 461 22.27 -2.60 11.13
C LEU A 461 21.54 -3.86 10.73
N GLU A 462 20.30 -4.00 11.18
CA GLU A 462 19.44 -5.10 10.78
C GLU A 462 18.61 -4.68 9.58
N LEU A 463 18.73 -5.42 8.48
CA LEU A 463 17.97 -5.24 7.24
C LEU A 463 17.03 -6.44 6.98
N SER A 464 16.72 -7.19 8.01
CA SER A 464 15.79 -8.31 7.89
C SER A 464 14.36 -7.83 8.08
N LEU A 465 13.55 -7.96 7.05
CA LEU A 465 12.16 -7.52 7.02
C LEU A 465 11.18 -8.59 7.51
N TYR A 466 11.62 -9.51 8.37
CA TYR A 466 10.82 -10.67 8.72
C TYR A 466 10.43 -10.78 10.18
N LYS A 467 9.20 -11.29 10.36
CA LYS A 467 8.52 -11.70 11.59
C LYS A 467 9.21 -12.87 12.32
N ASP A 468 10.52 -13.05 12.16
CA ASP A 468 11.19 -14.17 12.74
C ASP A 468 11.66 -13.84 14.15
N ASP A 469 11.08 -14.53 15.13
CA ASP A 469 11.42 -14.34 16.54
C ASP A 469 12.88 -14.69 16.83
N ASP A 470 13.48 -15.56 16.02
CA ASP A 470 14.89 -15.95 16.16
C ASP A 470 15.85 -14.83 15.81
N LEU A 471 15.56 -14.04 14.74
CA LEU A 471 16.38 -12.88 14.41
C LEU A 471 16.24 -11.74 15.42
N ARG A 472 15.08 -11.55 15.99
CA ARG A 472 14.88 -10.61 17.08
C ARG A 472 15.68 -10.98 18.33
N THR A 473 15.73 -12.26 18.64
CA THR A 473 16.54 -12.78 19.75
C THR A 473 18.02 -12.60 19.49
N LEU A 474 18.48 -12.83 18.25
CA LEU A 474 19.87 -12.63 17.82
C LEU A 474 20.29 -11.15 17.85
N ALA A 475 19.38 -10.25 17.49
CA ALA A 475 19.63 -8.80 17.51
C ALA A 475 19.45 -8.18 18.93
N GLY A 476 19.09 -8.96 19.94
CA GLY A 476 18.82 -8.47 21.29
C GLY A 476 17.50 -7.67 21.41
N VAL A 477 16.63 -7.78 20.41
CA VAL A 477 15.30 -7.14 20.40
C VAL A 477 14.31 -8.07 21.10
N THR A 478 13.89 -7.71 22.28
CA THR A 478 12.87 -8.48 23.03
C THR A 478 11.47 -8.23 22.47
N GLN A 479 10.54 -9.16 22.67
CA GLN A 479 9.14 -9.04 22.22
C GLN A 479 8.42 -7.77 22.70
N ASP A 480 8.93 -7.13 23.74
CA ASP A 480 8.35 -5.91 24.31
C ASP A 480 8.70 -4.64 23.52
N ASN A 481 9.67 -4.70 22.61
CA ASN A 481 10.09 -3.59 21.76
C ASN A 481 9.41 -3.57 20.38
N LYS A 482 8.12 -3.87 20.31
CA LYS A 482 7.33 -3.81 19.07
C LYS A 482 7.36 -2.44 18.36
N ILE A 483 7.61 -1.38 19.12
CA ILE A 483 7.71 0.00 18.60
C ILE A 483 9.00 0.21 17.80
N ASP A 484 10.12 -0.32 18.26
CA ASP A 484 11.40 -0.17 17.56
C ASP A 484 11.41 -0.86 16.19
N ARG A 485 10.62 -1.91 16.04
CA ARG A 485 10.46 -2.62 14.77
C ARG A 485 9.73 -1.81 13.71
N THR A 486 8.68 -1.08 14.09
CA THR A 486 7.91 -0.24 13.15
C THR A 486 8.77 0.89 12.57
N PHE A 487 9.82 1.31 13.28
CA PHE A 487 10.76 2.34 12.81
C PHE A 487 11.92 1.77 11.98
N ALA A 488 12.37 0.56 12.27
CA ALA A 488 13.39 -0.10 11.47
C ALA A 488 12.87 -0.52 10.09
N ASP A 489 11.61 -0.92 10.02
CA ASP A 489 10.93 -1.32 8.77
C ASP A 489 10.55 -0.09 7.89
N GLY A 490 10.65 1.11 8.42
CA GLY A 490 10.30 2.37 7.72
C GLY A 490 11.47 3.35 7.50
N ALA A 491 12.71 2.96 7.81
CA ALA A 491 13.90 3.81 7.64
C ALA A 491 14.71 3.45 6.39
#